data_70ee2dbab3d940e4d4073491aaffc8b2
#
_entry.id   70ee2dbab3d940e4d4073491aaffc8b2
#
_cell.length_a   1.000
_cell.length_b   1.000
_cell.length_c   1.000
_cell.angle_alpha   90.00
_cell.angle_beta   90.00
_cell.angle_gamma   90.00
#
_symmetry.space_group_name_H-M   'P 1'
#
loop_
_entity.id
_entity.type
_entity.pdbx_description
1 polymer ?
#
loop_
_entity_poly.entity_id
_entity_poly.type
_entity_poly.pdbx_seq_one_letter_code
_entity_poly.pdbx_strand_id
1 'polypeptide(L)'
;MKKLRIFSVLLLLAAAAVFGAFRIYEKGIEDHDAPVIACQTDLISVSVSDGEEKLLEGVTANDSREGDLTSRVVVQDISEMQEDGTRQITYAVSDSRGNVGYASRKLQYTDYSRPVFQLQRPLMFPLGSPFNVCEGLTASGSLDGDLTDKIKYTLDQTISTAVEGSYTVEYRVTDSAGNTSYLQTSLEVYDPRDYQIDVELTSYLVYTPLNTPLDVGAYYAGADWTNEVALNIETDLDTSRPGCYYADFNVSDGTYSGKNRLIIVVS
;
A
#
# COMPACT_ATOMS: atom_id res chain seq x y z
N MET A 1 9.82 -27.67 80.24
CA MET A 1 8.75 -27.30 79.32
C MET A 1 8.61 -25.79 79.08
N LYS A 2 8.61 -24.90 80.11
CA LYS A 2 8.47 -23.44 79.85
C LYS A 2 9.61 -22.84 79.02
N LYS A 3 10.88 -23.22 79.25
CA LYS A 3 12.04 -22.72 78.50
C LYS A 3 11.98 -23.08 77.02
N LEU A 4 11.47 -24.28 76.67
CA LEU A 4 11.34 -24.73 75.30
C LEU A 4 10.24 -23.93 74.55
N ARG A 5 9.11 -23.62 75.20
CA ARG A 5 8.03 -22.78 74.65
C ARG A 5 8.50 -21.35 74.37
N ILE A 6 9.30 -20.76 75.34
CA ILE A 6 9.87 -19.43 75.18
C ILE A 6 10.83 -19.41 73.93
N PHE A 7 11.69 -20.42 73.86
CA PHE A 7 12.59 -20.56 72.67
C PHE A 7 11.86 -20.67 71.34
N SER A 8 10.80 -21.49 71.30
CA SER A 8 9.99 -21.62 70.07
C SER A 8 9.30 -20.31 69.71
N VAL A 9 8.78 -19.54 70.62
CA VAL A 9 8.20 -18.23 70.42
C VAL A 9 9.23 -17.22 69.92
N LEU A 10 10.42 -17.19 70.48
CA LEU A 10 11.49 -16.30 70.03
C LEU A 10 11.96 -16.66 68.62
N LEU A 11 12.05 -17.95 68.27
CA LEU A 11 12.43 -18.40 66.96
C LEU A 11 11.36 -18.00 65.91
N LEU A 12 10.07 -18.12 66.24
CA LEU A 12 8.97 -17.69 65.40
C LEU A 12 8.98 -16.18 65.15
N LEU A 13 9.24 -15.38 66.21
CA LEU A 13 9.36 -13.92 66.09
C LEU A 13 10.55 -13.52 65.23
N ALA A 14 11.69 -14.19 65.38
CA ALA A 14 12.87 -13.95 64.53
C ALA A 14 12.62 -14.30 63.10
N ALA A 15 11.97 -15.44 62.80
CA ALA A 15 11.57 -15.84 61.45
C ALA A 15 10.58 -14.84 60.83
N ALA A 16 9.59 -14.38 61.59
CA ALA A 16 8.64 -13.35 61.12
C ALA A 16 9.33 -12.01 60.85
N ALA A 17 10.32 -11.61 61.67
CA ALA A 17 11.10 -10.38 61.44
C ALA A 17 11.96 -10.50 60.15
N VAL A 18 12.65 -11.63 59.95
CA VAL A 18 13.41 -11.90 58.72
C VAL A 18 12.51 -11.93 57.49
N PHE A 19 11.35 -12.59 57.56
CA PHE A 19 10.38 -12.61 56.49
C PHE A 19 9.83 -11.21 56.19
N GLY A 20 9.51 -10.43 57.24
CA GLY A 20 9.06 -9.05 57.08
C GLY A 20 10.13 -8.15 56.44
N ALA A 21 11.39 -8.28 56.88
CA ALA A 21 12.51 -7.56 56.27
C ALA A 21 12.76 -7.98 54.82
N PHE A 22 12.64 -9.28 54.51
CA PHE A 22 12.75 -9.80 53.15
C PHE A 22 11.64 -9.25 52.26
N ARG A 23 10.39 -9.20 52.73
CA ARG A 23 9.25 -8.63 51.95
C ARG A 23 9.39 -7.12 51.73
N ILE A 24 9.95 -6.38 52.68
CA ILE A 24 10.26 -4.95 52.52
C ILE A 24 11.39 -4.77 51.51
N TYR A 25 12.42 -5.61 51.58
CA TYR A 25 13.53 -5.61 50.66
C TYR A 25 13.05 -5.97 49.20
N GLU A 26 12.22 -7.00 49.06
CA GLU A 26 11.63 -7.43 47.79
C GLU A 26 10.80 -6.30 47.17
N LYS A 27 9.90 -5.64 47.93
CA LYS A 27 9.14 -4.47 47.49
C LYS A 27 9.99 -3.27 47.09
N GLY A 28 11.13 -3.09 47.75
CA GLY A 28 12.09 -2.02 47.43
C GLY A 28 12.90 -2.28 46.15
N ILE A 29 12.92 -3.55 45.68
CA ILE A 29 13.60 -3.96 44.46
C ILE A 29 12.65 -4.03 43.28
N GLU A 30 11.34 -4.23 43.53
CA GLU A 30 10.34 -4.22 42.46
C GLU A 30 10.34 -2.85 41.80
N ASP A 31 10.68 -2.85 40.50
CA ASP A 31 10.60 -1.70 39.59
C ASP A 31 9.33 -1.81 38.80
N HIS A 32 8.49 -0.82 38.94
CA HIS A 32 7.23 -0.72 38.19
C HIS A 32 7.22 0.55 37.32
N ASP A 33 8.32 1.30 37.31
CA ASP A 33 8.45 2.50 36.52
C ASP A 33 8.80 2.11 35.09
N ALA A 34 7.99 2.55 34.14
CA ALA A 34 8.27 2.34 32.72
C ALA A 34 9.29 3.38 32.21
N PRO A 35 10.19 3.01 31.30
CA PRO A 35 11.08 3.95 30.66
C PRO A 35 10.30 5.07 29.95
N VAL A 36 10.87 6.27 29.90
CA VAL A 36 10.28 7.44 29.25
C VAL A 36 10.97 7.67 27.93
N ILE A 37 10.19 7.71 26.87
CA ILE A 37 10.65 8.07 25.51
C ILE A 37 10.39 9.56 25.29
N ALA A 38 11.37 10.26 24.72
CA ALA A 38 11.25 11.65 24.30
C ALA A 38 11.57 11.79 22.81
N CYS A 39 10.70 12.50 22.07
CA CYS A 39 10.92 12.88 20.68
C CYS A 39 11.33 14.35 20.63
N GLN A 40 12.40 14.69 19.91
CA GLN A 40 12.88 16.07 19.75
C GLN A 40 11.89 16.96 18.99
N THR A 41 11.08 16.35 18.10
CA THR A 41 10.08 17.04 17.29
C THR A 41 8.77 16.25 17.26
N ASP A 42 7.65 16.95 17.12
CA ASP A 42 6.32 16.35 17.00
C ASP A 42 6.04 15.77 15.59
N LEU A 43 6.87 16.15 14.60
CA LEU A 43 6.80 15.68 13.22
C LEU A 43 8.18 15.25 12.75
N ILE A 44 8.23 14.11 12.07
CA ILE A 44 9.39 13.67 11.29
C ILE A 44 9.02 13.57 9.82
N SER A 45 9.90 14.06 8.93
CA SER A 45 9.75 13.93 7.48
C SER A 45 10.86 13.02 6.94
N VAL A 46 10.46 11.98 6.21
CA VAL A 46 11.37 10.97 5.64
C VAL A 46 10.96 10.63 4.21
N SER A 47 11.89 10.05 3.44
CA SER A 47 11.55 9.40 2.17
C SER A 47 10.93 8.01 2.43
N VAL A 48 10.10 7.52 1.51
CA VAL A 48 9.59 6.13 1.56
C VAL A 48 10.72 5.09 1.45
N SER A 49 11.87 5.49 0.88
CA SER A 49 13.05 4.65 0.74
C SER A 49 13.99 4.67 1.95
N ASP A 50 13.73 5.55 2.93
CA ASP A 50 14.56 5.63 4.13
C ASP A 50 14.37 4.39 5.02
N GLY A 51 15.45 3.92 5.63
CA GLY A 51 15.42 2.81 6.56
C GLY A 51 14.86 3.20 7.94
N GLU A 52 14.62 2.19 8.76
CA GLU A 52 14.10 2.36 10.13
C GLU A 52 14.95 3.30 11.00
N GLU A 53 16.26 3.37 10.75
CA GLU A 53 17.18 4.28 11.46
C GLU A 53 16.73 5.74 11.35
N LYS A 54 16.21 6.15 10.18
CA LYS A 54 15.66 7.49 9.98
C LYS A 54 14.41 7.73 10.81
N LEU A 55 13.56 6.70 10.94
CA LEU A 55 12.36 6.77 11.77
C LEU A 55 12.68 6.92 13.27
N LEU A 56 13.88 6.54 13.72
CA LEU A 56 14.34 6.68 15.11
C LEU A 56 15.13 7.97 15.35
N GLU A 57 15.38 8.79 14.34
CA GLU A 57 16.16 10.02 14.47
C GLU A 57 15.48 11.01 15.44
N GLY A 58 16.25 11.52 16.40
CA GLY A 58 15.76 12.44 17.44
C GLY A 58 14.86 11.80 18.48
N VAL A 59 14.85 10.47 18.59
CA VAL A 59 14.17 9.74 19.67
C VAL A 59 15.20 9.33 20.70
N THR A 60 14.91 9.56 21.98
CA THR A 60 15.72 9.14 23.10
C THR A 60 14.85 8.44 24.15
N ALA A 61 15.43 7.53 24.92
CA ALA A 61 14.71 6.87 26.01
C ALA A 61 15.58 6.81 27.25
N ASN A 62 14.97 7.05 28.40
CA ASN A 62 15.66 7.00 29.69
C ASN A 62 14.79 6.30 30.74
N ASP A 63 15.41 5.44 31.51
CA ASP A 63 14.81 4.78 32.65
C ASP A 63 15.40 5.32 33.94
N SER A 64 14.57 5.36 34.99
CA SER A 64 14.99 5.90 36.32
C SER A 64 16.11 5.10 37.00
N ARG A 65 16.25 3.82 36.65
CA ARG A 65 17.22 2.88 37.26
C ARG A 65 18.28 2.40 36.29
N GLU A 66 17.90 2.11 35.05
CA GLU A 66 18.82 1.57 34.03
C GLU A 66 19.53 2.69 33.26
N GLY A 67 19.00 3.94 33.32
CA GLY A 67 19.55 5.07 32.61
C GLY A 67 19.17 5.09 31.13
N ASP A 68 20.13 5.35 30.24
CA ASP A 68 19.91 5.49 28.80
C ASP A 68 19.55 4.15 28.14
N LEU A 69 18.33 4.08 27.60
CA LEU A 69 17.79 2.95 26.83
C LEU A 69 17.55 3.30 25.35
N THR A 70 18.10 4.41 24.87
CA THR A 70 17.87 4.92 23.50
C THR A 70 18.13 3.85 22.41
N SER A 71 19.17 3.03 22.59
CA SER A 71 19.51 1.96 21.65
C SER A 71 18.52 0.78 21.62
N ARG A 72 17.59 0.72 22.56
CA ARG A 72 16.54 -0.33 22.65
C ARG A 72 15.20 0.15 22.12
N VAL A 73 15.08 1.42 21.72
CA VAL A 73 13.84 1.94 21.15
C VAL A 73 13.58 1.27 19.79
N VAL A 74 12.35 0.84 19.59
CA VAL A 74 11.89 0.25 18.34
C VAL A 74 10.64 0.98 17.83
N VAL A 75 10.42 0.96 16.54
CA VAL A 75 9.14 1.34 15.96
C VAL A 75 8.16 0.19 16.20
N GLN A 76 7.12 0.45 16.99
CA GLN A 76 6.11 -0.55 17.30
C GLN A 76 5.00 -0.59 16.26
N ASP A 77 4.56 0.58 15.79
CA ASP A 77 3.42 0.70 14.89
C ASP A 77 3.51 1.99 14.07
N ILE A 78 3.00 1.93 12.83
CA ILE A 78 2.78 3.10 11.98
C ILE A 78 1.33 3.02 11.49
N SER A 79 0.50 3.98 11.88
CA SER A 79 -0.93 4.01 11.56
C SER A 79 -1.19 4.15 10.05
N GLU A 80 -2.44 3.99 9.63
CA GLU A 80 -2.88 4.41 8.31
C GLU A 80 -2.68 5.93 8.12
N MET A 81 -2.69 6.37 6.84
CA MET A 81 -2.54 7.78 6.50
C MET A 81 -3.80 8.55 6.90
N GLN A 82 -3.60 9.70 7.53
CA GLN A 82 -4.66 10.60 7.93
C GLN A 82 -5.02 11.57 6.78
N GLU A 83 -6.13 12.31 6.92
CA GLU A 83 -6.60 13.27 5.91
C GLU A 83 -5.57 14.39 5.63
N ASP A 84 -4.72 14.73 6.62
CA ASP A 84 -3.66 15.73 6.47
C ASP A 84 -2.38 15.20 5.78
N GLY A 85 -2.40 13.94 5.30
CA GLY A 85 -1.28 13.28 4.64
C GLY A 85 -0.18 12.81 5.61
N THR A 86 -0.41 12.87 6.92
CA THR A 86 0.49 12.33 7.93
C THR A 86 0.05 10.96 8.43
N ARG A 87 0.99 10.22 9.02
CA ARG A 87 0.76 8.98 9.77
C ARG A 87 1.17 9.18 11.22
N GLN A 88 0.68 8.38 12.14
CA GLN A 88 1.18 8.35 13.51
C GLN A 88 2.18 7.22 13.64
N ILE A 89 3.42 7.54 14.04
CA ILE A 89 4.43 6.53 14.37
C ILE A 89 4.50 6.40 15.89
N THR A 90 4.45 5.16 16.37
CA THR A 90 4.52 4.81 17.80
C THR A 90 5.80 4.06 18.10
N TYR A 91 6.53 4.53 19.07
CA TYR A 91 7.76 3.92 19.59
C TYR A 91 7.49 3.16 20.87
N ALA A 92 8.26 2.10 21.08
CA ALA A 92 8.26 1.35 22.33
C ALA A 92 9.70 1.09 22.81
N VAL A 93 9.88 1.04 24.12
CA VAL A 93 11.11 0.60 24.75
C VAL A 93 10.78 -0.17 26.01
N SER A 94 11.50 -1.27 26.28
CA SER A 94 11.37 -2.03 27.51
C SER A 94 12.65 -1.99 28.34
N ASP A 95 12.49 -1.94 29.66
CA ASP A 95 13.58 -2.19 30.62
C ASP A 95 13.87 -3.69 30.76
N SER A 96 14.84 -4.06 31.58
CA SER A 96 15.20 -5.46 31.84
C SER A 96 14.16 -6.22 32.69
N ARG A 97 13.18 -5.54 33.25
CA ARG A 97 12.13 -6.09 34.12
C ARG A 97 10.78 -6.25 33.39
N GLY A 98 10.71 -5.78 32.12
CA GLY A 98 9.55 -5.90 31.27
C GLY A 98 8.56 -4.74 31.40
N ASN A 99 8.92 -3.62 32.08
CA ASN A 99 8.12 -2.41 32.01
C ASN A 99 8.33 -1.76 30.63
N VAL A 100 7.24 -1.33 29.96
CA VAL A 100 7.28 -0.80 28.59
C VAL A 100 6.82 0.65 28.57
N GLY A 101 7.68 1.52 28.04
CA GLY A 101 7.36 2.90 27.75
C GLY A 101 6.98 3.11 26.29
N TYR A 102 6.08 4.06 26.01
CA TYR A 102 5.60 4.39 24.69
C TYR A 102 5.66 5.90 24.45
N ALA A 103 5.90 6.29 23.21
CA ALA A 103 5.68 7.65 22.73
C ALA A 103 5.26 7.62 21.27
N SER A 104 4.62 8.69 20.79
CA SER A 104 4.20 8.79 19.41
C SER A 104 4.48 10.19 18.88
N ARG A 105 4.73 10.29 17.58
CA ARG A 105 4.79 11.56 16.84
C ARG A 105 4.18 11.41 15.45
N LYS A 106 4.02 12.50 14.72
CA LYS A 106 3.60 12.48 13.32
C LYS A 106 4.75 12.08 12.42
N LEU A 107 4.43 11.32 11.38
CA LEU A 107 5.32 10.91 10.29
C LEU A 107 4.76 11.43 8.98
N GLN A 108 5.58 12.11 8.18
CA GLN A 108 5.26 12.55 6.83
C GLN A 108 6.29 12.00 5.85
N TYR A 109 5.81 11.37 4.78
CA TYR A 109 6.66 11.00 3.66
C TYR A 109 6.80 12.16 2.68
N THR A 110 8.01 12.42 2.20
CA THR A 110 8.31 13.53 1.29
C THR A 110 8.03 13.20 -0.17
N ASP A 111 8.02 11.93 -0.50
CA ASP A 111 7.96 11.37 -1.87
C ASP A 111 6.90 10.25 -2.01
N TYR A 112 5.92 10.24 -1.12
CA TYR A 112 4.81 9.30 -1.20
C TYR A 112 3.93 9.61 -2.42
N SER A 113 3.58 8.56 -3.15
CA SER A 113 2.53 8.56 -4.16
C SER A 113 1.58 7.39 -3.95
N ARG A 114 0.29 7.62 -4.24
CA ARG A 114 -0.73 6.56 -4.19
C ARG A 114 -0.40 5.43 -5.18
N PRO A 115 -0.92 4.22 -4.96
CA PRO A 115 -0.79 3.14 -5.93
C PRO A 115 -1.29 3.55 -7.31
N VAL A 116 -0.61 3.07 -8.35
CA VAL A 116 -1.00 3.27 -9.74
C VAL A 116 -1.13 1.92 -10.45
N PHE A 117 -2.10 1.83 -11.35
CA PHE A 117 -2.26 0.66 -12.22
C PHE A 117 -1.43 0.82 -13.48
N GLN A 118 -1.00 -0.31 -14.04
CA GLN A 118 -0.35 -0.42 -15.34
C GLN A 118 -1.01 -1.56 -16.11
N LEU A 119 -1.18 -1.40 -17.41
CA LEU A 119 -1.80 -2.40 -18.26
C LEU A 119 -0.83 -2.75 -19.39
N GLN A 120 -0.44 -4.02 -19.46
CA GLN A 120 0.54 -4.54 -20.42
C GLN A 120 -0.12 -5.16 -21.66
N ARG A 121 -1.43 -5.36 -21.63
CA ARG A 121 -2.23 -5.96 -22.71
C ARG A 121 -3.59 -5.28 -22.76
N PRO A 122 -4.24 -5.24 -23.94
CA PRO A 122 -5.58 -4.67 -24.04
C PRO A 122 -6.60 -5.48 -23.23
N LEU A 123 -7.60 -4.81 -22.69
CA LEU A 123 -8.77 -5.45 -22.09
C LEU A 123 -9.80 -5.83 -23.17
N MET A 124 -9.33 -6.55 -24.19
CA MET A 124 -10.13 -7.03 -25.33
C MET A 124 -9.97 -8.54 -25.45
N PHE A 125 -11.08 -9.26 -25.45
CA PHE A 125 -11.11 -10.72 -25.39
C PHE A 125 -11.90 -11.30 -26.55
N PRO A 126 -11.35 -12.28 -27.30
CA PRO A 126 -12.08 -12.93 -28.37
C PRO A 126 -13.28 -13.74 -27.83
N LEU A 127 -14.36 -13.82 -28.61
CA LEU A 127 -15.49 -14.70 -28.34
C LEU A 127 -15.03 -16.13 -28.02
N GLY A 128 -15.58 -16.70 -26.97
CA GLY A 128 -15.35 -18.09 -26.57
C GLY A 128 -13.99 -18.36 -25.94
N SER A 129 -13.11 -17.35 -25.82
CA SER A 129 -11.82 -17.53 -25.16
C SER A 129 -11.99 -17.58 -23.63
N PRO A 130 -11.15 -18.38 -22.92
CA PRO A 130 -10.98 -18.19 -21.49
C PRO A 130 -10.38 -16.82 -21.25
N PHE A 131 -10.83 -16.11 -20.20
CA PHE A 131 -10.29 -14.80 -19.88
C PHE A 131 -10.09 -14.64 -18.38
N ASN A 132 -9.15 -13.79 -18.03
CA ASN A 132 -8.95 -13.32 -16.69
C ASN A 132 -9.08 -11.78 -16.68
N VAL A 133 -10.02 -11.25 -15.91
CA VAL A 133 -10.30 -9.81 -15.82
C VAL A 133 -9.06 -8.99 -15.42
N CYS A 134 -8.12 -9.59 -14.69
CA CYS A 134 -6.87 -8.96 -14.28
C CYS A 134 -5.68 -9.31 -15.20
N GLU A 135 -5.92 -9.94 -16.37
CA GLU A 135 -4.82 -10.33 -17.25
C GLU A 135 -4.03 -9.12 -17.76
N GLY A 136 -2.72 -9.13 -17.52
CA GLY A 136 -1.84 -8.02 -17.91
C GLY A 136 -1.98 -6.74 -17.07
N LEU A 137 -2.89 -6.73 -16.08
CA LEU A 137 -3.03 -5.61 -15.16
C LEU A 137 -2.07 -5.80 -13.97
N THR A 138 -1.26 -4.79 -13.69
CA THR A 138 -0.38 -4.72 -12.53
C THR A 138 -0.65 -3.46 -11.73
N ALA A 139 -0.21 -3.44 -10.48
CA ALA A 139 -0.28 -2.25 -9.65
C ALA A 139 1.00 -2.10 -8.83
N SER A 140 1.44 -0.86 -8.65
CA SER A 140 2.61 -0.54 -7.83
C SER A 140 2.39 0.73 -7.03
N GLY A 141 2.99 0.80 -5.85
CA GLY A 141 2.97 1.96 -4.96
C GLY A 141 4.37 2.36 -4.51
N SER A 142 4.57 3.63 -4.20
CA SER A 142 5.87 4.12 -3.73
C SER A 142 6.27 3.49 -2.39
N LEU A 143 5.31 3.16 -1.53
CA LEU A 143 5.56 2.62 -0.19
C LEU A 143 5.75 1.10 -0.17
N ASP A 144 4.97 0.36 -0.98
CA ASP A 144 4.91 -1.11 -0.91
C ASP A 144 5.55 -1.80 -2.13
N GLY A 145 5.93 -1.06 -3.16
CA GLY A 145 6.41 -1.63 -4.42
C GLY A 145 5.29 -2.33 -5.19
N ASP A 146 5.46 -3.61 -5.52
CA ASP A 146 4.48 -4.40 -6.27
C ASP A 146 3.25 -4.72 -5.41
N LEU A 147 2.08 -4.33 -5.91
CA LEU A 147 0.77 -4.54 -5.30
C LEU A 147 -0.16 -5.38 -6.18
N THR A 148 0.35 -6.02 -7.21
CA THR A 148 -0.43 -6.74 -8.22
C THR A 148 -1.34 -7.80 -7.58
N ASP A 149 -0.85 -8.56 -6.62
CA ASP A 149 -1.62 -9.59 -5.91
C ASP A 149 -2.72 -9.01 -4.99
N LYS A 150 -2.68 -7.71 -4.71
CA LYS A 150 -3.68 -7.00 -3.90
C LYS A 150 -4.80 -6.37 -4.74
N ILE A 151 -4.73 -6.47 -6.07
CA ILE A 151 -5.78 -5.96 -6.96
C ILE A 151 -7.08 -6.72 -6.69
N LYS A 152 -8.15 -5.98 -6.47
CA LYS A 152 -9.53 -6.47 -6.39
C LYS A 152 -10.36 -5.81 -7.46
N TYR A 153 -11.39 -6.49 -7.95
CA TYR A 153 -12.29 -5.94 -8.94
C TYR A 153 -13.75 -6.18 -8.59
N THR A 154 -14.61 -5.35 -9.17
CA THR A 154 -16.06 -5.45 -9.11
C THR A 154 -16.60 -5.31 -10.53
N LEU A 155 -17.61 -6.09 -10.88
CA LEU A 155 -18.29 -6.09 -12.16
C LEU A 155 -19.73 -5.64 -11.97
N ASP A 156 -20.21 -4.77 -12.83
CA ASP A 156 -21.61 -4.34 -12.83
C ASP A 156 -22.56 -5.45 -13.29
N GLN A 157 -22.03 -6.38 -14.09
CA GLN A 157 -22.79 -7.52 -14.62
C GLN A 157 -21.88 -8.73 -14.82
N THR A 158 -22.49 -9.93 -14.90
CA THR A 158 -21.73 -11.13 -15.22
C THR A 158 -21.19 -11.04 -16.64
N ILE A 159 -19.87 -11.16 -16.80
CA ILE A 159 -19.22 -11.20 -18.12
C ILE A 159 -19.46 -12.56 -18.75
N SER A 160 -19.83 -12.55 -20.02
CA SER A 160 -19.95 -13.75 -20.83
C SER A 160 -19.11 -13.59 -22.09
N THR A 161 -18.09 -14.43 -22.26
CA THR A 161 -17.33 -14.47 -23.52
C THR A 161 -18.10 -15.14 -24.66
N ALA A 162 -19.29 -15.66 -24.41
CA ALA A 162 -20.16 -16.21 -25.47
C ALA A 162 -20.95 -15.13 -26.24
N VAL A 163 -20.89 -13.87 -25.80
CA VAL A 163 -21.64 -12.75 -26.39
C VAL A 163 -20.70 -11.55 -26.51
N GLU A 164 -20.68 -10.95 -27.66
CA GLU A 164 -19.99 -9.67 -27.91
C GLU A 164 -20.57 -8.57 -27.04
N GLY A 165 -19.73 -7.67 -26.59
CA GLY A 165 -20.17 -6.53 -25.81
C GLY A 165 -19.08 -5.87 -25.01
N SER A 166 -19.45 -4.73 -24.45
CA SER A 166 -18.62 -3.96 -23.53
C SER A 166 -19.13 -4.15 -22.10
N TYR A 167 -18.23 -4.43 -21.18
CA TYR A 167 -18.53 -4.74 -19.78
C TYR A 167 -17.74 -3.80 -18.86
N THR A 168 -18.43 -3.11 -17.97
CA THR A 168 -17.78 -2.21 -17.01
C THR A 168 -17.12 -3.01 -15.90
N VAL A 169 -15.89 -2.64 -15.57
CA VAL A 169 -15.12 -3.19 -14.46
C VAL A 169 -14.52 -2.04 -13.63
N GLU A 170 -14.59 -2.16 -12.31
CA GLU A 170 -13.89 -1.30 -11.38
C GLU A 170 -12.81 -2.12 -10.69
N TYR A 171 -11.54 -1.73 -10.89
CA TYR A 171 -10.41 -2.25 -10.15
C TYR A 171 -10.09 -1.34 -8.98
N ARG A 172 -9.62 -1.94 -7.88
CA ARG A 172 -9.12 -1.21 -6.72
C ARG A 172 -7.89 -1.88 -6.15
N VAL A 173 -6.97 -1.08 -5.63
CA VAL A 173 -5.78 -1.52 -4.92
C VAL A 173 -5.54 -0.60 -3.73
N THR A 174 -5.18 -1.18 -2.59
CA THR A 174 -4.94 -0.45 -1.33
C THR A 174 -3.53 -0.74 -0.86
N ASP A 175 -2.79 0.32 -0.53
CA ASP A 175 -1.45 0.21 0.03
C ASP A 175 -1.45 -0.03 1.56
N SER A 176 -0.27 -0.18 2.16
CA SER A 176 -0.11 -0.37 3.61
C SER A 176 -0.39 0.90 4.42
N ALA A 177 -0.51 2.06 3.77
CA ALA A 177 -0.93 3.31 4.40
C ALA A 177 -2.46 3.51 4.39
N GLY A 178 -3.23 2.53 3.87
CA GLY A 178 -4.69 2.58 3.79
C GLY A 178 -5.23 3.35 2.58
N ASN A 179 -4.36 3.92 1.73
CA ASN A 179 -4.81 4.66 0.55
C ASN A 179 -5.22 3.71 -0.57
N THR A 180 -6.42 3.96 -1.09
CA THR A 180 -6.98 3.17 -2.18
C THR A 180 -6.98 3.95 -3.49
N SER A 181 -6.52 3.31 -4.56
CA SER A 181 -6.66 3.79 -5.93
C SER A 181 -7.70 2.96 -6.67
N TYR A 182 -8.43 3.60 -7.55
CA TYR A 182 -9.50 3.01 -8.35
C TYR A 182 -9.21 3.23 -9.83
N LEU A 183 -9.54 2.22 -10.64
CA LEU A 183 -9.59 2.31 -12.10
C LEU A 183 -10.93 1.74 -12.56
N GLN A 184 -11.86 2.63 -12.91
CA GLN A 184 -13.12 2.23 -13.54
C GLN A 184 -12.93 2.30 -15.05
N THR A 185 -13.12 1.18 -15.74
CA THR A 185 -12.93 1.08 -17.19
C THR A 185 -13.87 0.05 -17.78
N SER A 186 -13.78 -0.18 -19.11
CA SER A 186 -14.51 -1.24 -19.78
C SER A 186 -13.56 -2.26 -20.38
N LEU A 187 -13.99 -3.52 -20.40
CA LEU A 187 -13.41 -4.55 -21.24
C LEU A 187 -14.35 -4.87 -22.40
N GLU A 188 -13.81 -5.32 -23.49
CA GLU A 188 -14.54 -5.64 -24.71
C GLU A 188 -14.43 -7.13 -25.05
N VAL A 189 -15.56 -7.77 -25.35
CA VAL A 189 -15.60 -9.11 -25.95
C VAL A 189 -15.96 -8.93 -27.40
N TYR A 190 -15.13 -9.40 -28.32
CA TYR A 190 -15.25 -9.18 -29.75
C TYR A 190 -15.21 -10.48 -30.55
N ASP A 191 -15.82 -10.47 -31.77
CA ASP A 191 -15.68 -11.57 -32.70
C ASP A 191 -14.31 -11.49 -33.40
N PRO A 192 -13.45 -12.52 -33.30
CA PRO A 192 -12.12 -12.49 -33.93
C PRO A 192 -12.20 -12.47 -35.46
N ARG A 193 -13.40 -12.67 -36.06
CA ARG A 193 -13.62 -12.48 -37.51
C ARG A 193 -13.67 -11.02 -37.93
N ASP A 194 -13.90 -10.11 -36.97
CA ASP A 194 -13.97 -8.67 -37.22
C ASP A 194 -12.58 -8.02 -37.20
N TYR A 195 -11.62 -8.62 -36.45
CA TYR A 195 -10.28 -8.08 -36.32
C TYR A 195 -9.23 -9.16 -36.56
N GLN A 196 -8.63 -9.15 -37.76
CA GLN A 196 -7.61 -10.11 -38.20
C GLN A 196 -6.20 -9.52 -38.16
N ILE A 197 -6.11 -8.19 -38.15
CA ILE A 197 -4.82 -7.45 -38.05
C ILE A 197 -4.54 -7.18 -36.60
N ASP A 198 -3.39 -7.65 -36.11
CA ASP A 198 -2.96 -7.35 -34.76
C ASP A 198 -2.38 -5.93 -34.68
N VAL A 199 -2.93 -5.09 -33.80
CA VAL A 199 -2.56 -3.70 -33.62
C VAL A 199 -1.77 -3.58 -32.34
N GLU A 200 -0.55 -3.05 -32.41
CA GLU A 200 0.32 -2.89 -31.26
C GLU A 200 0.34 -1.44 -30.77
N LEU A 201 0.26 -1.27 -29.44
CA LEU A 201 0.43 0.00 -28.76
C LEU A 201 1.63 -0.05 -27.83
N THR A 202 2.29 1.09 -27.64
CA THR A 202 3.40 1.23 -26.67
C THR A 202 2.94 1.20 -25.21
N SER A 203 1.65 1.46 -24.97
CA SER A 203 0.99 1.36 -23.66
C SER A 203 -0.51 1.16 -23.85
N TYR A 204 -1.17 0.47 -22.92
CA TYR A 204 -2.62 0.25 -22.95
C TYR A 204 -3.37 1.02 -21.87
N LEU A 205 -2.64 1.64 -20.92
CA LEU A 205 -3.17 2.51 -19.89
C LEU A 205 -2.20 3.67 -19.65
N VAL A 206 -2.69 4.89 -19.73
CA VAL A 206 -1.91 6.10 -19.48
C VAL A 206 -2.67 7.06 -18.57
N TYR A 207 -1.91 7.84 -17.83
CA TYR A 207 -2.43 8.90 -16.96
C TYR A 207 -2.01 10.26 -17.50
N THR A 208 -2.93 11.21 -17.52
CA THR A 208 -2.63 12.58 -17.91
C THR A 208 -3.22 13.55 -16.88
N PRO A 209 -2.48 14.60 -16.49
CA PRO A 209 -3.03 15.63 -15.62
C PRO A 209 -4.18 16.41 -16.27
N LEU A 210 -5.09 16.89 -15.45
CA LEU A 210 -6.19 17.73 -15.88
C LEU A 210 -5.68 18.92 -16.73
N ASN A 211 -6.41 19.23 -17.82
CA ASN A 211 -6.07 20.30 -18.77
C ASN A 211 -4.71 20.16 -19.47
N THR A 212 -4.13 18.96 -19.49
CA THR A 212 -2.88 18.68 -20.20
C THR A 212 -3.20 18.00 -21.55
N PRO A 213 -2.82 18.57 -22.69
CA PRO A 213 -3.00 17.91 -23.98
C PRO A 213 -2.23 16.59 -24.03
N LEU A 214 -2.85 15.56 -24.62
CA LEU A 214 -2.24 14.26 -24.85
C LEU A 214 -2.29 13.93 -26.33
N ASP A 215 -1.14 13.67 -26.94
CA ASP A 215 -1.07 13.12 -28.30
C ASP A 215 -1.29 11.61 -28.26
N VAL A 216 -2.52 11.19 -28.50
CA VAL A 216 -2.89 9.77 -28.49
C VAL A 216 -2.21 9.00 -29.61
N GLY A 217 -1.91 9.64 -30.76
CA GLY A 217 -1.24 9.02 -31.89
C GLY A 217 0.17 8.50 -31.58
N ALA A 218 0.84 9.12 -30.60
CA ALA A 218 2.19 8.72 -30.16
C ALA A 218 2.23 7.31 -29.53
N TYR A 219 1.08 6.72 -29.16
CA TYR A 219 1.00 5.39 -28.58
C TYR A 219 0.86 4.27 -29.62
N TYR A 220 0.65 4.57 -30.89
CA TYR A 220 0.63 3.57 -31.94
C TYR A 220 2.04 3.02 -32.20
N ALA A 221 2.24 1.74 -32.00
CA ALA A 221 3.52 1.07 -32.23
C ALA A 221 3.60 0.42 -33.62
N GLY A 222 2.45 0.08 -34.21
CA GLY A 222 2.39 -0.57 -35.50
C GLY A 222 1.24 -1.57 -35.61
N ALA A 223 1.25 -2.31 -36.71
CA ALA A 223 0.37 -3.45 -36.91
C ALA A 223 1.18 -4.64 -37.44
N ASP A 224 0.97 -5.83 -36.86
CA ASP A 224 1.56 -7.06 -37.42
C ASP A 224 0.74 -7.53 -38.63
N TRP A 225 1.12 -7.00 -39.77
CA TRP A 225 0.48 -7.26 -41.05
C TRP A 225 1.43 -7.10 -42.23
N THR A 226 1.23 -7.87 -43.27
CA THR A 226 2.12 -7.87 -44.46
C THR A 226 1.88 -6.74 -45.43
N ASN A 227 0.66 -6.20 -45.47
CA ASN A 227 0.29 -5.12 -46.36
C ASN A 227 0.34 -3.77 -45.63
N GLU A 228 0.37 -2.68 -46.41
CA GLU A 228 0.20 -1.34 -45.89
C GLU A 228 -1.22 -1.19 -45.30
N VAL A 229 -1.35 -0.58 -44.15
CA VAL A 229 -2.62 -0.35 -43.46
C VAL A 229 -2.89 1.13 -43.29
N ALA A 230 -4.14 1.53 -43.44
CA ALA A 230 -4.61 2.84 -43.05
C ALA A 230 -4.97 2.83 -41.56
N LEU A 231 -4.46 3.81 -40.79
CA LEU A 231 -4.77 4.01 -39.39
C LEU A 231 -5.84 5.09 -39.25
N ASN A 232 -6.89 4.81 -38.48
CA ASN A 232 -7.87 5.77 -37.99
C ASN A 232 -7.93 5.69 -36.44
N ILE A 233 -7.81 6.84 -35.79
CA ILE A 233 -7.90 6.92 -34.32
C ILE A 233 -9.19 7.65 -33.95
N GLU A 234 -10.03 6.99 -33.18
CA GLU A 234 -11.26 7.55 -32.62
C GLU A 234 -11.10 7.70 -31.12
N THR A 235 -11.38 8.89 -30.58
CA THR A 235 -11.23 9.14 -29.15
C THR A 235 -12.35 10.02 -28.61
N ASP A 236 -12.76 9.74 -27.38
CA ASP A 236 -13.68 10.55 -26.57
C ASP A 236 -12.95 11.43 -25.54
N LEU A 237 -11.62 11.53 -25.63
CA LEU A 237 -10.78 12.22 -24.65
C LEU A 237 -11.19 13.68 -24.44
N ASP A 238 -11.54 13.99 -23.19
CA ASP A 238 -11.74 15.36 -22.71
C ASP A 238 -10.81 15.61 -21.50
N THR A 239 -9.66 16.23 -21.74
CA THR A 239 -8.70 16.51 -20.68
C THR A 239 -9.15 17.60 -19.70
N SER A 240 -10.26 18.29 -19.97
CA SER A 240 -10.81 19.31 -19.07
C SER A 240 -11.62 18.73 -17.92
N ARG A 241 -11.89 17.43 -17.93
CA ARG A 241 -12.70 16.73 -16.93
C ARG A 241 -11.98 15.48 -16.43
N PRO A 242 -11.95 15.25 -15.12
CA PRO A 242 -11.46 13.98 -14.59
C PRO A 242 -12.33 12.82 -15.06
N GLY A 243 -11.71 11.70 -15.40
CA GLY A 243 -12.44 10.52 -15.85
C GLY A 243 -11.57 9.49 -16.55
N CYS A 244 -12.21 8.43 -17.00
CA CYS A 244 -11.61 7.40 -17.84
C CYS A 244 -12.14 7.56 -19.27
N TYR A 245 -11.24 7.68 -20.22
CA TYR A 245 -11.48 7.93 -21.62
C TYR A 245 -10.82 6.84 -22.47
N TYR A 246 -11.16 6.78 -23.74
CA TYR A 246 -10.64 5.78 -24.65
C TYR A 246 -10.12 6.41 -25.94
N ALA A 247 -9.11 5.76 -26.52
CA ALA A 247 -8.73 5.98 -27.90
C ALA A 247 -8.67 4.62 -28.60
N ASP A 248 -9.53 4.42 -29.60
CA ASP A 248 -9.61 3.23 -30.42
C ASP A 248 -8.74 3.41 -31.66
N PHE A 249 -7.74 2.54 -31.82
CA PHE A 249 -6.84 2.49 -32.96
C PHE A 249 -7.37 1.46 -33.95
N ASN A 250 -8.01 1.92 -35.00
CA ASN A 250 -8.58 1.08 -36.03
C ASN A 250 -7.63 1.08 -37.23
N VAL A 251 -7.25 -0.10 -37.71
CA VAL A 251 -6.43 -0.26 -38.91
C VAL A 251 -7.18 -1.07 -39.98
N SER A 252 -6.90 -0.80 -41.25
CA SER A 252 -7.46 -1.60 -42.36
C SER A 252 -6.56 -1.54 -43.59
N ASP A 253 -6.45 -2.67 -44.31
CA ASP A 253 -5.88 -2.74 -45.65
C ASP A 253 -6.93 -2.71 -46.78
N GLY A 254 -8.20 -2.45 -46.42
CA GLY A 254 -9.34 -2.44 -47.30
C GLY A 254 -10.08 -3.77 -47.41
N THR A 255 -9.51 -4.87 -46.93
CA THR A 255 -10.11 -6.21 -46.88
C THR A 255 -10.23 -6.73 -45.46
N TYR A 256 -9.16 -6.53 -44.68
CA TYR A 256 -9.04 -6.95 -43.29
C TYR A 256 -8.95 -5.73 -42.40
N SER A 257 -9.34 -5.89 -41.12
CA SER A 257 -9.32 -4.84 -40.15
C SER A 257 -8.69 -5.33 -38.82
N GLY A 258 -8.20 -4.39 -38.04
CA GLY A 258 -7.71 -4.61 -36.68
C GLY A 258 -8.10 -3.45 -35.80
N LYS A 259 -8.21 -3.72 -34.51
CA LYS A 259 -8.54 -2.72 -33.50
C LYS A 259 -7.73 -2.98 -32.23
N ASN A 260 -7.30 -1.90 -31.62
CA ASN A 260 -6.82 -1.93 -30.24
C ASN A 260 -7.23 -0.65 -29.51
N ARG A 261 -7.24 -0.70 -28.17
CA ARG A 261 -7.75 0.38 -27.32
C ARG A 261 -6.69 0.83 -26.32
N LEU A 262 -6.48 2.14 -26.27
CA LEU A 262 -5.78 2.82 -25.19
C LEU A 262 -6.79 3.35 -24.15
N ILE A 263 -6.56 3.04 -22.90
CA ILE A 263 -7.31 3.58 -21.75
C ILE A 263 -6.55 4.82 -21.24
N ILE A 264 -7.26 5.93 -21.05
CA ILE A 264 -6.68 7.21 -20.64
C ILE A 264 -7.39 7.68 -19.39
N VAL A 265 -6.65 7.84 -18.30
CA VAL A 265 -7.15 8.38 -17.03
C VAL A 265 -6.72 9.83 -16.90
N VAL A 266 -7.70 10.73 -16.84
CA VAL A 266 -7.49 12.17 -16.57
C VAL A 266 -7.74 12.41 -15.09
N SER A 267 -6.74 12.94 -14.34
CA SER A 267 -6.82 13.12 -12.89
C SER A 267 -6.07 14.37 -12.39
#